data_c5b4ee8b54ed8ac2cbf7cde4bd45223f
#
_entry.id   c5b4ee8b54ed8ac2cbf7cde4bd45223f
#
_cell.length_a   1.000
_cell.length_b   1.000
_cell.length_c   1.000
_cell.angle_alpha   90.00
_cell.angle_beta   90.00
_cell.angle_gamma   90.00
#
_symmetry.space_group_name_H-M   'P 1'
#
loop_
_entity.id
_entity.type
_entity.pdbx_description
1 polymer ?
#
loop_
_entity_poly.entity_id
_entity_poly.type
_entity_poly.pdbx_seq_one_letter_code
_entity_poly.pdbx_strand_id
1 'polypeptide(L)' 'MCLAIPGKITSIETQYNGMVRMAKVLFGGITKEASLEMVPKAQIGDYVLVHVGVAISIV' A
#
# COMPACT_ATOMS: atom_id res chain seq x y z
N MET A 1 -8.97 -7.26 -17.28
CA MET A 1 -8.31 -8.13 -16.34
C MET A 1 -7.42 -7.29 -15.40
N CYS A 2 -7.58 -7.46 -14.11
CA CYS A 2 -6.79 -6.71 -13.15
C CYS A 2 -5.57 -7.52 -12.75
N LEU A 3 -4.40 -6.91 -12.87
CA LEU A 3 -3.15 -7.51 -12.43
C LEU A 3 -2.64 -6.72 -11.23
N ALA A 4 -2.23 -7.43 -10.19
CA ALA A 4 -1.58 -6.81 -9.07
C ALA A 4 -0.17 -6.40 -9.49
N ILE A 5 0.17 -5.15 -9.24
CA ILE A 5 1.46 -4.59 -9.62
C ILE A 5 2.22 -4.26 -8.33
N PRO A 6 3.47 -4.71 -8.19
CA PRO A 6 4.24 -4.37 -7.00
C PRO A 6 4.61 -2.90 -7.01
N GLY A 7 4.47 -2.25 -5.87
CA GLY A 7 4.85 -0.87 -5.68
C GLY A 7 5.54 -0.70 -4.35
N LYS A 8 6.36 0.34 -4.25
CA LYS A 8 7.12 0.61 -3.03
C LYS A 8 6.36 1.58 -2.15
N ILE A 9 6.20 1.23 -0.87
CA ILE A 9 5.58 2.12 0.09
C ILE A 9 6.55 3.26 0.39
N THR A 10 6.12 4.49 0.12
CA THR A 10 6.94 5.68 0.37
C THR A 10 6.52 6.42 1.62
N SER A 11 5.26 6.30 2.02
CA SER A 11 4.80 6.89 3.27
C SER A 11 3.57 6.15 3.75
N ILE A 12 3.33 6.23 5.05
CA ILE A 12 2.16 5.61 5.67
C ILE A 12 1.49 6.65 6.55
N GLU A 13 0.19 6.78 6.41
CA GLU A 13 -0.61 7.67 7.24
C GLU A 13 -1.65 6.84 7.97
N THR A 14 -1.90 7.18 9.23
CA THR A 14 -2.98 6.56 9.99
C THR A 14 -4.12 7.55 10.11
N GLN A 15 -5.34 7.02 10.07
CA GLN A 15 -6.56 7.79 10.17
C GLN A 15 -7.46 7.14 11.20
N TYR A 16 -8.44 7.88 11.68
CA TYR A 16 -9.43 7.36 12.64
C TYR A 16 -8.75 6.75 13.88
N ASN A 17 -7.83 7.52 14.49
CA ASN A 17 -7.11 7.10 15.70
C ASN A 17 -6.32 5.81 15.49
N GLY A 18 -5.75 5.66 14.32
CA GLY A 18 -4.93 4.50 14.00
C GLY A 18 -5.70 3.27 13.54
N MET A 19 -7.00 3.37 13.39
CA MET A 19 -7.82 2.25 12.95
C MET A 19 -7.65 1.96 11.46
N VAL A 20 -7.29 2.97 10.67
CA VAL A 20 -7.09 2.82 9.24
C VAL A 20 -5.68 3.26 8.89
N ARG A 21 -4.94 2.41 8.20
CA ARG A 21 -3.62 2.73 7.69
C ARG A 21 -3.66 2.83 6.19
N MET A 22 -3.28 3.99 5.66
CA MET A 22 -3.20 4.22 4.23
C MET A 22 -1.74 4.46 3.88
N ALA A 23 -1.30 3.90 2.78
CA ALA A 23 0.06 4.07 2.30
C ALA A 23 0.06 4.79 0.96
N LYS A 24 1.10 5.57 0.74
CA LYS A 24 1.39 6.05 -0.60
C LYS A 24 2.38 5.09 -1.22
N VAL A 25 2.00 4.54 -2.35
CA VAL A 25 2.75 3.49 -3.02
C VAL A 25 3.20 4.01 -4.39
N LEU A 26 4.48 3.85 -4.64
CA LEU A 26 5.10 4.34 -5.87
C LEU A 26 5.20 3.21 -6.89
N PHE A 27 4.61 3.45 -8.06
CA PHE A 27 4.65 2.53 -9.18
C PHE A 27 5.32 3.24 -10.37
N GLY A 28 6.61 3.04 -10.56
CA GLY A 28 7.30 3.56 -11.74
C GLY A 28 7.11 5.05 -11.99
N GLY A 29 7.16 5.87 -10.95
CA GLY A 29 6.99 7.31 -11.08
C GLY A 29 5.59 7.82 -10.80
N ILE A 30 4.63 6.94 -10.59
CA ILE A 30 3.27 7.31 -10.25
C ILE A 30 3.00 6.90 -8.80
N THR A 31 2.50 7.84 -8.00
CA THR A 31 2.17 7.57 -6.61
C THR A 31 0.66 7.42 -6.48
N LYS A 32 0.25 6.33 -5.83
CA LYS A 32 -1.16 6.07 -5.55
C LYS A 32 -1.32 5.69 -4.08
N GLU A 33 -2.53 5.89 -3.57
CA GLU A 33 -2.84 5.50 -2.21
C GLU A 33 -3.43 4.10 -2.18
N ALA A 34 -3.08 3.35 -1.14
CA ALA A 34 -3.59 2.00 -0.94
C ALA A 34 -3.83 1.74 0.53
N SER A 35 -4.87 0.97 0.83
CA SER A 35 -5.16 0.54 2.19
C SER A 35 -4.21 -0.58 2.60
N LEU A 36 -3.74 -0.55 3.84
CA LEU A 36 -2.84 -1.57 4.38
C LEU A 36 -3.55 -2.54 5.33
N GLU A 37 -4.88 -2.58 5.30
CA GLU A 37 -5.61 -3.45 6.24
C GLU A 37 -5.29 -4.92 6.06
N MET A 38 -5.01 -5.35 4.84
CA MET A 38 -4.68 -6.75 4.54
C MET A 38 -3.21 -7.07 4.83
N VAL A 39 -2.38 -6.08 5.05
CA VAL A 39 -0.95 -6.26 5.28
C VAL A 39 -0.51 -5.43 6.48
N PRO A 40 -0.95 -5.81 7.69
CA PRO A 40 -0.67 -5.00 8.88
C PRO A 40 0.80 -4.86 9.23
N LYS A 41 1.66 -5.72 8.69
CA LYS A 41 3.09 -5.66 8.96
C LYS A 41 3.86 -4.84 7.95
N ALA A 42 3.18 -4.28 6.94
CA ALA A 42 3.86 -3.49 5.92
C ALA A 42 4.46 -2.21 6.50
N GLN A 43 5.64 -1.86 6.03
CA GLN A 43 6.38 -0.69 6.50
C GLN A 43 6.88 0.12 5.32
N ILE A 44 7.30 1.35 5.61
CA ILE A 44 7.91 2.21 4.59
C ILE A 44 9.13 1.51 4.03
N GLY A 45 9.24 1.48 2.72
CA GLY A 45 10.32 0.79 2.03
C GLY A 45 9.97 -0.60 1.55
N ASP A 46 8.88 -1.17 2.07
CA ASP A 46 8.44 -2.49 1.60
C ASP A 46 7.78 -2.38 0.23
N TYR A 47 7.88 -3.46 -0.53
CA TYR A 47 7.13 -3.60 -1.77
C TYR A 47 5.87 -4.40 -1.50
N VAL A 48 4.76 -3.92 -2.00
CA VAL A 48 3.47 -4.58 -1.82
C VAL A 48 2.78 -4.74 -3.16
N LEU A 49 1.97 -5.77 -3.26
CA LEU A 49 1.07 -5.94 -4.40
C LEU A 49 -0.23 -5.21 -4.08
N VAL A 50 -0.65 -4.34 -5.00
CA VAL A 50 -1.85 -3.53 -4.81
C VAL A 50 -2.87 -3.91 -5.87
N HIS A 51 -4.10 -4.11 -5.44
CA HIS A 51 -5.21 -4.42 -6.32
C HIS A 51 -6.41 -3.58 -5.89
N VAL A 52 -6.91 -2.74 -6.80
CA VAL A 52 -8.07 -1.87 -6.58
C VAL A 52 -7.92 -1.04 -5.29
N GLY A 53 -6.75 -0.42 -5.13
CA GLY A 53 -6.52 0.48 -3.99
C GLY A 53 -6.28 -0.22 -2.66
N VAL A 54 -6.08 -1.53 -2.67
CA VAL A 54 -5.81 -2.30 -1.44
C VAL A 54 -4.52 -3.09 -1.62
N ALA A 55 -3.60 -2.94 -0.67
CA ALA A 55 -2.40 -3.78 -0.65
C ALA A 55 -2.79 -5.18 -0.17
N ILE A 56 -2.52 -6.19 -0.97
CA ILE A 56 -2.99 -7.54 -0.70
C ILE A 56 -1.89 -8.46 -0.19
N SER A 57 -0.64 -8.14 -0.46
CA SER A 57 0.47 -8.92 0.09
C SER A 57 1.76 -8.12 0.03
N ILE A 58 2.70 -8.49 0.89
CA ILE A 58 4.05 -7.94 0.89
C ILE A 58 4.90 -8.86 0.00
N VAL A 59 5.63 -8.24 -0.91
CA VAL A 59 6.50 -8.99 -1.81
C VAL A 59 7.80 -9.36 -1.13
#